data_fc8034c9374ab963d89dd9cb54760d6e
#
_entry.id   fc8034c9374ab963d89dd9cb54760d6e
#
_cell.length_a   1.000
_cell.length_b   1.000
_cell.length_c   1.000
_cell.angle_alpha   90.00
_cell.angle_beta   90.00
_cell.angle_gamma   90.00
#
_symmetry.space_group_name_H-M   'P 1'
#
loop_
_entity.id
_entity.type
_entity.pdbx_description
1 polymer ?
#
loop_
_entity_poly.entity_id
_entity_poly.type
_entity_poly.pdbx_seq_one_letter_code
_entity_poly.pdbx_strand_id
1 'polypeptide(L)'
;MYRRNISDLADILLDRGRFTRTEAIAVAVGSFTFALVFCYPFVRHLLYTATPNDWDLITASQWSAYWTVHQYHQFPFWNPFECGGLPLLGDPQSHFLTPWFFLTMLFGPVVGLHIEVLVYCAIAWAGSYAQGRVMGMRRISAICTAIAFAGSSWFFLRTSEGHIVIMVFVYLPGIIAAAWAAAEPGKLFRYSALCGALLALSFLEGSPYVPLYEGLTLALVLVGRAVVQLNARSILVLVVAAFFAAGFGAAKYAPATLTMASQPRPTDPNFTNSLDAIREMLLSRNQDRNRPSVDGWGFWESGAYVGLFGIIAIMALASPRKAIPWIFAGTILFELARGAIDPNSLYVWLHDLPLFSSTRLPSRILIPLTLIVAVLAGIGIDALCSRGSIAALAVSALLILVGGIDMFMVGPPNLSYFATAGTVDPGPPRIDFAQYLRAPALTQSSVIQHHEGATNCYVYTGWPTQAKGWNEPGYRGEQYLLDAGTVRLARWTPNRLEYVVNAPKPTVLVVNQNYDPSWRVRSGDAQTFSRDGLLAVKVQAGQSRIELRYISFAAICGIIVSILTAFVALILIRQESRRPLLNTT
;
A
#
# COMPACT_ATOMS: atom_id res chain seq x y z
N MET A 1 -0.24 50.32 1.67
CA MET A 1 -0.86 49.06 2.08
C MET A 1 -0.43 47.87 1.20
N TYR A 2 -0.54 47.94 -0.10
CA TYR A 2 -0.20 46.83 -1.03
C TYR A 2 1.27 46.35 -0.98
N ARG A 3 2.25 47.25 -0.88
CA ARG A 3 3.68 46.90 -0.76
C ARG A 3 4.04 46.18 0.55
N ARG A 4 3.39 46.49 1.68
CA ARG A 4 3.58 45.79 2.95
C ARG A 4 3.12 44.34 2.88
N ASN A 5 1.94 44.10 2.30
CA ASN A 5 1.40 42.73 2.18
C ASN A 5 2.26 41.79 1.28
N ILE A 6 2.94 42.34 0.24
CA ILE A 6 3.82 41.54 -0.63
C ILE A 6 5.13 41.22 0.12
N SER A 7 5.71 42.15 0.89
CA SER A 7 6.91 41.86 1.67
C SER A 7 6.64 40.80 2.74
N ASP A 8 5.53 40.90 3.46
CA ASP A 8 5.14 39.95 4.50
C ASP A 8 4.92 38.52 3.94
N LEU A 9 4.30 38.40 2.77
CA LEU A 9 4.14 37.12 2.09
C LEU A 9 5.49 36.56 1.61
N ALA A 10 6.38 37.42 1.10
CA ALA A 10 7.72 37.02 0.67
C ALA A 10 8.53 36.49 1.85
N ASP A 11 8.48 37.18 3.00
CA ASP A 11 9.15 36.75 4.23
C ASP A 11 8.64 35.39 4.71
N ILE A 12 7.31 35.16 4.67
CA ILE A 12 6.72 33.87 5.00
C ILE A 12 7.23 32.76 4.07
N LEU A 13 7.22 32.96 2.75
CA LEU A 13 7.58 31.93 1.78
C LEU A 13 9.10 31.62 1.76
N LEU A 14 9.93 32.62 2.07
CA LEU A 14 11.38 32.49 2.14
C LEU A 14 11.88 31.97 3.50
N ASP A 15 11.02 31.85 4.50
CA ASP A 15 11.39 31.42 5.84
C ASP A 15 11.86 29.94 5.88
N ARG A 16 12.93 29.72 6.64
CA ARG A 16 13.50 28.41 7.00
C ARG A 16 13.28 28.03 8.46
N GLY A 17 12.55 28.85 9.20
CA GLY A 17 12.31 28.67 10.62
C GLY A 17 11.69 27.33 11.00
N ARG A 18 11.48 27.12 12.29
CA ARG A 18 10.87 25.88 12.80
C ARG A 18 9.45 25.72 12.27
N PHE A 19 9.07 24.45 12.04
CA PHE A 19 7.71 24.08 11.67
C PHE A 19 6.73 24.47 12.80
N THR A 20 5.79 25.35 12.50
CA THR A 20 4.83 25.90 13.48
C THR A 20 3.48 25.19 13.42
N ARG A 21 2.64 25.36 14.47
CA ARG A 21 1.25 24.84 14.45
C ARG A 21 0.43 25.46 13.32
N THR A 22 0.58 26.76 13.08
CA THR A 22 -0.09 27.46 11.98
C THR A 22 0.32 26.88 10.62
N GLU A 23 1.61 26.59 10.45
CA GLU A 23 2.13 25.93 9.25
C GLU A 23 1.54 24.53 9.10
N ALA A 24 1.41 23.75 10.18
CA ALA A 24 0.77 22.44 10.15
C ALA A 24 -0.68 22.49 9.68
N ILE A 25 -1.46 23.46 10.16
CA ILE A 25 -2.84 23.67 9.72
C ILE A 25 -2.87 24.07 8.23
N ALA A 26 -2.02 25.00 7.82
CA ALA A 26 -1.93 25.43 6.42
C ALA A 26 -1.56 24.26 5.49
N VAL A 27 -0.65 23.37 5.93
CA VAL A 27 -0.26 22.14 5.22
C VAL A 27 -1.44 21.18 5.13
N ALA A 28 -2.17 20.95 6.21
CA ALA A 28 -3.34 20.07 6.20
C ALA A 28 -4.43 20.59 5.25
N VAL A 29 -4.77 21.88 5.32
CA VAL A 29 -5.75 22.51 4.44
C VAL A 29 -5.26 22.49 2.98
N GLY A 30 -3.99 22.87 2.75
CA GLY A 30 -3.40 22.91 1.41
C GLY A 30 -3.32 21.53 0.75
N SER A 31 -2.93 20.49 1.48
CA SER A 31 -2.85 19.13 0.99
C SER A 31 -4.23 18.56 0.64
N PHE A 32 -5.24 18.83 1.47
CA PHE A 32 -6.60 18.39 1.20
C PHE A 32 -7.21 19.13 0.01
N THR A 33 -6.98 20.46 -0.09
CA THR A 33 -7.39 21.27 -1.26
C THR A 33 -6.73 20.74 -2.53
N PHE A 34 -5.42 20.44 -2.49
CA PHE A 34 -4.70 19.84 -3.59
C PHE A 34 -5.34 18.50 -4.02
N ALA A 35 -5.64 17.61 -3.06
CA ALA A 35 -6.27 16.34 -3.33
C ALA A 35 -7.65 16.51 -4.00
N LEU A 36 -8.49 17.42 -3.49
CA LEU A 36 -9.80 17.69 -4.11
C LEU A 36 -9.69 18.23 -5.54
N VAL A 37 -8.70 19.10 -5.81
CA VAL A 37 -8.49 19.69 -7.15
C VAL A 37 -7.92 18.67 -8.11
N PHE A 38 -6.86 17.97 -7.74
CA PHE A 38 -6.18 17.01 -8.63
C PHE A 38 -6.97 15.73 -8.83
N CYS A 39 -7.75 15.29 -7.85
CA CYS A 39 -8.62 14.13 -7.98
C CYS A 39 -10.07 14.49 -8.32
N TYR A 40 -10.34 15.68 -8.85
CA TYR A 40 -11.72 16.14 -9.13
C TYR A 40 -12.56 15.17 -9.99
N PRO A 41 -12.02 14.47 -10.99
CA PRO A 41 -12.83 13.51 -11.75
C PRO A 41 -13.30 12.35 -10.89
N PHE A 42 -12.47 11.93 -9.94
CA PHE A 42 -12.76 10.89 -8.98
C PHE A 42 -13.80 11.34 -7.93
N VAL A 43 -13.69 12.57 -7.43
CA VAL A 43 -14.64 13.15 -6.47
C VAL A 43 -16.06 13.20 -7.03
N ARG A 44 -16.21 13.45 -8.31
CA ARG A 44 -17.53 13.46 -8.98
C ARG A 44 -18.20 12.08 -9.02
N HIS A 45 -17.43 11.01 -8.86
CA HIS A 45 -17.88 9.63 -9.02
C HIS A 45 -17.68 8.79 -7.75
N LEU A 46 -17.63 9.43 -6.56
CA LEU A 46 -17.41 8.77 -5.27
C LEU A 46 -18.37 7.60 -4.97
N LEU A 47 -19.57 7.64 -5.50
CA LEU A 47 -20.61 6.64 -5.27
C LEU A 47 -20.63 5.52 -6.32
N TYR A 48 -19.84 5.62 -7.39
CA TYR A 48 -19.81 4.58 -8.42
C TYR A 48 -19.06 3.35 -7.90
N THR A 49 -19.61 2.18 -8.20
CA THR A 49 -18.94 0.92 -7.92
C THR A 49 -17.72 0.77 -8.81
N ALA A 50 -16.75 0.03 -8.26
CA ALA A 50 -15.48 -0.21 -8.90
C ALA A 50 -15.62 -0.87 -10.27
N THR A 51 -14.75 -0.47 -11.16
CA THR A 51 -14.55 -1.07 -12.48
C THR A 51 -14.03 -2.50 -12.37
N PRO A 52 -14.08 -3.30 -13.43
CA PRO A 52 -13.21 -4.48 -13.57
C PRO A 52 -11.75 -4.06 -13.33
N ASN A 53 -10.80 -4.97 -13.29
CA ASN A 53 -9.40 -4.79 -12.95
C ASN A 53 -9.14 -4.90 -11.44
N ASP A 54 -8.02 -4.35 -10.96
CA ASP A 54 -7.59 -4.48 -9.56
C ASP A 54 -8.53 -3.78 -8.56
N TRP A 55 -9.37 -2.85 -9.00
CA TRP A 55 -10.45 -2.30 -8.17
C TRP A 55 -11.42 -3.37 -7.69
N ASP A 56 -11.77 -4.33 -8.56
CA ASP A 56 -12.65 -5.44 -8.18
C ASP A 56 -12.01 -6.30 -7.10
N LEU A 57 -10.71 -6.63 -7.24
CA LEU A 57 -9.95 -7.38 -6.26
C LEU A 57 -9.95 -6.69 -4.88
N ILE A 58 -9.56 -5.41 -4.85
CA ILE A 58 -9.45 -4.66 -3.59
C ILE A 58 -10.82 -4.47 -2.94
N THR A 59 -11.83 -4.15 -3.72
CA THR A 59 -13.21 -3.96 -3.23
C THR A 59 -13.78 -5.28 -2.70
N ALA A 60 -13.50 -6.41 -3.35
CA ALA A 60 -13.88 -7.75 -2.91
C ALA A 60 -13.28 -8.08 -1.54
N SER A 61 -11.98 -7.87 -1.38
CA SER A 61 -11.28 -8.07 -0.10
C SER A 61 -11.84 -7.15 1.01
N GLN A 62 -12.17 -5.90 0.69
CA GLN A 62 -12.79 -4.97 1.64
C GLN A 62 -14.21 -5.41 2.04
N TRP A 63 -15.03 -5.89 1.10
CA TRP A 63 -16.35 -6.46 1.42
C TRP A 63 -16.22 -7.66 2.34
N SER A 64 -15.26 -8.55 2.10
CA SER A 64 -15.00 -9.73 2.93
C SER A 64 -14.66 -9.35 4.38
N ALA A 65 -13.78 -8.37 4.56
CA ALA A 65 -13.42 -7.84 5.87
C ALA A 65 -14.60 -7.11 6.52
N TYR A 66 -15.33 -6.28 5.75
CA TYR A 66 -16.50 -5.54 6.22
C TYR A 66 -17.60 -6.48 6.73
N TRP A 67 -17.98 -7.52 5.97
CA TRP A 67 -18.95 -8.52 6.43
C TRP A 67 -18.49 -9.19 7.72
N THR A 68 -17.22 -9.59 7.79
CA THR A 68 -16.69 -10.29 8.97
C THR A 68 -16.77 -9.43 10.23
N VAL A 69 -16.46 -8.14 10.13
CA VAL A 69 -16.50 -7.22 11.28
C VAL A 69 -17.92 -6.71 11.56
N HIS A 70 -18.61 -6.20 10.53
CA HIS A 70 -19.89 -5.53 10.70
C HIS A 70 -21.04 -6.49 11.01
N GLN A 71 -21.13 -7.60 10.25
CA GLN A 71 -22.22 -8.57 10.38
C GLN A 71 -21.96 -9.60 11.47
N TYR A 72 -20.71 -10.08 11.60
CA TYR A 72 -20.38 -11.21 12.48
C TYR A 72 -19.62 -10.79 13.73
N HIS A 73 -19.23 -9.54 13.89
CA HIS A 73 -18.47 -9.02 15.03
C HIS A 73 -17.20 -9.84 15.33
N GLN A 74 -16.50 -10.27 14.27
CA GLN A 74 -15.29 -11.08 14.35
C GLN A 74 -14.10 -10.35 13.74
N PHE A 75 -12.90 -10.67 14.24
CA PHE A 75 -11.68 -10.24 13.57
C PHE A 75 -11.47 -11.04 12.28
N PRO A 76 -11.12 -10.41 11.14
CA PRO A 76 -11.05 -11.08 9.84
C PRO A 76 -9.81 -11.97 9.69
N PHE A 77 -9.82 -13.18 10.28
CA PHE A 77 -8.75 -14.16 10.11
C PHE A 77 -8.94 -15.00 8.84
N TRP A 78 -10.16 -15.52 8.62
CA TRP A 78 -10.51 -16.33 7.47
C TRP A 78 -11.48 -15.58 6.56
N ASN A 79 -11.25 -15.67 5.26
CA ASN A 79 -12.11 -15.12 4.22
C ASN A 79 -12.81 -16.27 3.47
N PRO A 80 -14.07 -16.57 3.75
CA PRO A 80 -14.82 -17.59 3.02
C PRO A 80 -15.35 -17.09 1.66
N PHE A 81 -15.31 -15.78 1.41
CA PHE A 81 -15.95 -15.12 0.27
C PHE A 81 -15.11 -15.13 -1.00
N GLU A 82 -13.84 -15.47 -0.93
CA GLU A 82 -12.93 -15.48 -2.09
C GLU A 82 -12.27 -16.84 -2.25
N CYS A 83 -12.14 -17.31 -3.50
CA CYS A 83 -11.43 -18.52 -3.90
C CYS A 83 -11.84 -19.79 -3.16
N GLY A 84 -13.08 -19.91 -2.69
CA GLY A 84 -13.49 -21.03 -1.87
C GLY A 84 -12.93 -21.03 -0.45
N GLY A 85 -12.42 -19.91 0.00
CA GLY A 85 -11.87 -19.68 1.33
C GLY A 85 -10.34 -19.59 1.36
N LEU A 86 -9.82 -18.54 2.01
CA LEU A 86 -8.39 -18.29 2.19
C LEU A 86 -8.12 -17.52 3.50
N PRO A 87 -6.88 -17.58 4.04
CA PRO A 87 -6.50 -16.80 5.22
C PRO A 87 -6.42 -15.31 4.90
N LEU A 88 -7.39 -14.51 5.34
CA LEU A 88 -7.44 -13.08 4.99
C LEU A 88 -6.24 -12.30 5.53
N LEU A 89 -5.84 -12.52 6.79
CA LEU A 89 -4.65 -11.87 7.35
C LEU A 89 -3.34 -12.45 6.76
N GLY A 90 -3.41 -13.67 6.23
CA GLY A 90 -2.31 -14.30 5.50
C GLY A 90 -2.19 -13.85 4.04
N ASP A 91 -3.22 -13.26 3.46
CA ASP A 91 -3.12 -12.68 2.13
C ASP A 91 -2.26 -11.41 2.16
N PRO A 92 -1.13 -11.37 1.41
CA PRO A 92 -0.25 -10.21 1.38
C PRO A 92 -0.96 -8.92 0.92
N GLN A 93 -1.97 -9.04 0.05
CA GLN A 93 -2.72 -7.89 -0.47
C GLN A 93 -3.98 -7.54 0.33
N SER A 94 -4.30 -8.26 1.40
CA SER A 94 -5.42 -7.86 2.27
C SER A 94 -5.20 -6.46 2.84
N HIS A 95 -6.26 -5.63 2.82
CA HIS A 95 -6.17 -4.18 3.04
C HIS A 95 -7.03 -3.69 4.22
N PHE A 96 -7.30 -4.54 5.21
CA PHE A 96 -8.14 -4.16 6.35
C PHE A 96 -7.38 -3.78 7.62
N LEU A 97 -6.12 -4.20 7.77
CA LEU A 97 -5.31 -3.93 8.95
C LEU A 97 -4.59 -2.56 8.83
N THR A 98 -5.36 -1.54 8.53
CA THR A 98 -4.90 -0.17 8.27
C THR A 98 -5.77 0.83 9.05
N PRO A 99 -5.24 2.00 9.44
CA PRO A 99 -6.08 3.02 10.07
C PRO A 99 -7.21 3.48 9.16
N TRP A 100 -7.06 3.36 7.83
CA TRP A 100 -8.08 3.81 6.87
C TRP A 100 -9.28 2.88 6.77
N PHE A 101 -9.17 1.64 7.25
CA PHE A 101 -10.30 0.69 7.28
C PHE A 101 -11.52 1.24 8.04
N PHE A 102 -11.32 2.19 8.95
CA PHE A 102 -12.45 2.86 9.59
C PHE A 102 -13.33 3.62 8.59
N LEU A 103 -12.77 4.11 7.48
CA LEU A 103 -13.56 4.75 6.40
C LEU A 103 -14.49 3.71 5.73
N THR A 104 -13.97 2.50 5.49
CA THR A 104 -14.77 1.36 5.03
C THR A 104 -15.88 1.02 6.04
N MET A 105 -15.59 1.03 7.33
CA MET A 105 -16.59 0.74 8.38
C MET A 105 -17.67 1.82 8.48
N LEU A 106 -17.35 3.08 8.21
CA LEU A 106 -18.28 4.21 8.29
C LEU A 106 -19.10 4.42 7.01
N PHE A 107 -18.49 4.28 5.85
CA PHE A 107 -19.07 4.66 4.56
C PHE A 107 -19.32 3.46 3.62
N GLY A 108 -19.01 2.25 4.06
CA GLY A 108 -19.01 1.04 3.23
C GLY A 108 -17.76 0.90 2.37
N PRO A 109 -17.51 -0.31 1.80
CA PRO A 109 -16.27 -0.63 1.10
C PRO A 109 -15.96 0.28 -0.09
N VAL A 110 -16.93 0.60 -0.92
CA VAL A 110 -16.72 1.41 -2.14
C VAL A 110 -16.36 2.86 -1.79
N VAL A 111 -17.23 3.53 -1.03
CA VAL A 111 -17.03 4.95 -0.68
C VAL A 111 -15.83 5.12 0.25
N GLY A 112 -15.63 4.18 1.18
CA GLY A 112 -14.48 4.19 2.09
C GLY A 112 -13.15 4.17 1.34
N LEU A 113 -12.99 3.25 0.36
CA LEU A 113 -11.80 3.19 -0.50
C LEU A 113 -11.61 4.45 -1.35
N HIS A 114 -12.70 5.04 -1.84
CA HIS A 114 -12.63 6.26 -2.63
C HIS A 114 -12.14 7.45 -1.80
N ILE A 115 -12.64 7.58 -0.56
CA ILE A 115 -12.14 8.62 0.36
C ILE A 115 -10.68 8.37 0.71
N GLU A 116 -10.27 7.13 0.88
CA GLU A 116 -8.88 6.74 1.15
C GLU A 116 -7.92 7.21 0.05
N VAL A 117 -8.31 7.11 -1.23
CA VAL A 117 -7.52 7.67 -2.35
C VAL A 117 -7.29 9.17 -2.20
N LEU A 118 -8.30 9.93 -1.78
CA LEU A 118 -8.13 11.37 -1.51
C LEU A 118 -7.18 11.62 -0.35
N VAL A 119 -7.27 10.81 0.70
CA VAL A 119 -6.33 10.86 1.84
C VAL A 119 -4.92 10.54 1.40
N TYR A 120 -4.71 9.54 0.53
CA TYR A 120 -3.39 9.23 -0.03
C TYR A 120 -2.79 10.38 -0.82
N CYS A 121 -3.59 11.04 -1.67
CA CYS A 121 -3.13 12.23 -2.40
C CYS A 121 -2.69 13.35 -1.43
N ALA A 122 -3.47 13.59 -0.38
CA ALA A 122 -3.13 14.58 0.63
C ALA A 122 -1.85 14.19 1.42
N ILE A 123 -1.66 12.91 1.75
CA ILE A 123 -0.46 12.39 2.43
C ILE A 123 0.78 12.56 1.53
N ALA A 124 0.69 12.25 0.24
CA ALA A 124 1.79 12.45 -0.70
C ALA A 124 2.27 13.90 -0.70
N TRP A 125 1.33 14.85 -0.77
CA TRP A 125 1.62 16.27 -0.75
C TRP A 125 2.20 16.73 0.60
N ALA A 126 1.51 16.42 1.70
CA ALA A 126 1.91 16.83 3.05
C ALA A 126 3.25 16.21 3.47
N GLY A 127 3.46 14.92 3.16
CA GLY A 127 4.70 14.20 3.43
C GLY A 127 5.89 14.80 2.68
N SER A 128 5.71 15.12 1.40
CA SER A 128 6.76 15.76 0.57
C SER A 128 7.07 17.18 1.05
N TYR A 129 6.07 17.93 1.44
CA TYR A 129 6.27 19.25 2.05
C TYR A 129 7.08 19.13 3.36
N ALA A 130 6.64 18.24 4.26
CA ALA A 130 7.31 18.00 5.54
C ALA A 130 8.77 17.54 5.33
N GLN A 131 9.02 16.68 4.34
CA GLN A 131 10.35 16.24 3.96
C GLN A 131 11.24 17.44 3.58
N GLY A 132 10.77 18.32 2.71
CA GLY A 132 11.50 19.54 2.33
C GLY A 132 11.82 20.41 3.55
N ARG A 133 10.86 20.61 4.45
CA ARG A 133 11.04 21.41 5.67
C ARG A 133 12.05 20.78 6.66
N VAL A 134 11.98 19.47 6.86
CA VAL A 134 12.94 18.72 7.72
C VAL A 134 14.36 18.78 7.14
N MET A 135 14.50 18.81 5.82
CA MET A 135 15.78 19.00 5.14
C MET A 135 16.29 20.47 5.18
N GLY A 136 15.56 21.39 5.80
CA GLY A 136 15.92 22.79 5.94
C GLY A 136 15.67 23.65 4.68
N MET A 137 14.76 23.20 3.80
CA MET A 137 14.33 24.00 2.65
C MET A 137 13.38 25.14 3.08
N ARG A 138 13.35 26.20 2.28
CA ARG A 138 12.33 27.27 2.39
C ARG A 138 10.94 26.71 2.10
N ARG A 139 9.88 27.37 2.60
CA ARG A 139 8.49 26.95 2.38
C ARG A 139 8.16 26.85 0.88
N ILE A 140 8.56 27.82 0.06
CA ILE A 140 8.34 27.79 -1.39
C ILE A 140 8.99 26.57 -2.04
N SER A 141 10.18 26.19 -1.59
CA SER A 141 10.91 25.02 -2.09
C SER A 141 10.26 23.71 -1.65
N ALA A 142 9.72 23.65 -0.42
CA ALA A 142 8.97 22.52 0.08
C ALA A 142 7.62 22.35 -0.68
N ILE A 143 6.96 23.46 -1.05
CA ILE A 143 5.77 23.44 -1.93
C ILE A 143 6.12 22.88 -3.31
N CYS A 144 7.28 23.27 -3.87
CA CYS A 144 7.78 22.72 -5.14
C CYS A 144 7.89 21.19 -5.06
N THR A 145 8.57 20.68 -4.03
CA THR A 145 8.73 19.22 -3.80
C THR A 145 7.36 18.54 -3.68
N ALA A 146 6.42 19.14 -2.94
CA ALA A 146 5.10 18.57 -2.72
C ALA A 146 4.28 18.45 -4.01
N ILE A 147 4.23 19.51 -4.82
CA ILE A 147 3.50 19.51 -6.09
C ILE A 147 4.16 18.56 -7.09
N ALA A 148 5.50 18.55 -7.18
CA ALA A 148 6.23 17.71 -8.12
C ALA A 148 6.01 16.21 -7.86
N PHE A 149 5.96 15.76 -6.62
CA PHE A 149 5.74 14.35 -6.30
C PHE A 149 4.26 13.96 -6.35
N ALA A 150 3.39 14.68 -5.63
CA ALA A 150 1.97 14.36 -5.54
C ALA A 150 1.22 14.59 -6.86
N GLY A 151 1.70 15.51 -7.71
CA GLY A 151 1.11 15.79 -9.03
C GLY A 151 1.62 14.89 -10.16
N SER A 152 2.64 14.05 -9.91
CA SER A 152 3.17 13.13 -10.93
C SER A 152 2.13 12.12 -11.38
N SER A 153 2.14 11.76 -12.67
CA SER A 153 1.13 10.90 -13.28
C SER A 153 1.03 9.50 -12.66
N TRP A 154 2.08 9.01 -12.01
CA TRP A 154 2.08 7.69 -11.39
C TRP A 154 0.88 7.51 -10.44
N PHE A 155 0.56 8.53 -9.64
CA PHE A 155 -0.55 8.48 -8.69
C PHE A 155 -1.89 8.26 -9.40
N PHE A 156 -2.17 9.03 -10.43
CA PHE A 156 -3.44 9.02 -11.18
C PHE A 156 -3.58 7.76 -12.02
N LEU A 157 -2.50 7.30 -12.64
CA LEU A 157 -2.46 6.08 -13.41
C LEU A 157 -2.71 4.86 -12.52
N ARG A 158 -2.06 4.76 -11.36
CA ARG A 158 -2.30 3.68 -10.39
C ARG A 158 -3.72 3.72 -9.85
N THR A 159 -4.24 4.90 -9.54
CA THR A 159 -5.63 5.07 -9.12
C THR A 159 -6.59 4.58 -10.20
N SER A 160 -6.36 4.91 -11.47
CA SER A 160 -7.25 4.52 -12.57
C SER A 160 -7.35 3.00 -12.75
N GLU A 161 -6.35 2.23 -12.34
CA GLU A 161 -6.33 0.77 -12.41
C GLU A 161 -6.80 0.07 -11.13
N GLY A 162 -6.82 0.77 -10.00
CA GLY A 162 -7.11 0.16 -8.70
C GLY A 162 -5.90 -0.37 -7.96
N HIS A 163 -4.70 0.08 -8.35
CA HIS A 163 -3.44 -0.32 -7.71
C HIS A 163 -3.24 0.32 -6.33
N ILE A 164 -4.24 0.25 -5.45
CA ILE A 164 -4.21 0.81 -4.08
C ILE A 164 -2.95 0.35 -3.35
N VAL A 165 -2.59 -0.92 -3.50
CA VAL A 165 -1.39 -1.52 -2.88
C VAL A 165 -0.06 -0.94 -3.39
N ILE A 166 -0.05 -0.24 -4.54
CA ILE A 166 1.12 0.49 -5.05
C ILE A 166 1.08 1.94 -4.60
N MET A 167 -0.12 2.49 -4.41
CA MET A 167 -0.27 3.88 -4.00
C MET A 167 0.33 4.19 -2.63
N VAL A 168 0.62 3.19 -1.81
CA VAL A 168 1.28 3.35 -0.49
C VAL A 168 2.66 4.01 -0.58
N PHE A 169 3.29 4.11 -1.77
CA PHE A 169 4.46 4.98 -1.98
C PHE A 169 4.22 6.43 -1.53
N VAL A 170 2.99 6.85 -1.29
CA VAL A 170 2.67 8.16 -0.69
C VAL A 170 3.31 8.36 0.69
N TYR A 171 3.66 7.28 1.39
CA TYR A 171 4.36 7.34 2.68
C TYR A 171 5.86 7.58 2.54
N LEU A 172 6.47 7.30 1.37
CA LEU A 172 7.92 7.40 1.17
C LEU A 172 8.51 8.77 1.56
N PRO A 173 7.90 9.91 1.21
CA PRO A 173 8.39 11.22 1.68
C PRO A 173 8.40 11.34 3.20
N GLY A 174 7.33 10.85 3.86
CA GLY A 174 7.21 10.82 5.32
C GLY A 174 8.24 9.90 5.98
N ILE A 175 8.50 8.73 5.39
CA ILE A 175 9.53 7.77 5.81
C ILE A 175 10.90 8.43 5.80
N ILE A 176 11.26 9.08 4.68
CA ILE A 176 12.55 9.77 4.55
C ILE A 176 12.63 10.98 5.50
N ALA A 177 11.55 11.77 5.64
CA ALA A 177 11.51 12.88 6.58
C ALA A 177 11.76 12.43 8.03
N ALA A 178 11.10 11.35 8.45
CA ALA A 178 11.28 10.78 9.78
C ALA A 178 12.72 10.28 9.99
N ALA A 179 13.26 9.52 9.02
CA ALA A 179 14.63 9.03 9.09
C ALA A 179 15.66 10.18 9.08
N TRP A 180 15.41 11.23 8.28
CA TRP A 180 16.27 12.41 8.26
C TRP A 180 16.29 13.13 9.60
N ALA A 181 15.14 13.27 10.26
CA ALA A 181 15.01 13.84 11.59
C ALA A 181 15.64 12.95 12.68
N ALA A 182 15.55 11.62 12.55
CA ALA A 182 16.14 10.67 13.50
C ALA A 182 17.68 10.77 13.55
N ALA A 183 18.32 11.16 12.45
CA ALA A 183 19.75 11.35 12.40
C ALA A 183 20.24 12.60 13.17
N GLU A 184 19.36 13.49 13.62
CA GLU A 184 19.70 14.62 14.47
C GLU A 184 19.93 14.16 15.94
N PRO A 185 20.82 14.84 16.71
CA PRO A 185 21.06 14.52 18.10
C PRO A 185 19.78 14.53 18.96
N GLY A 186 19.62 13.50 19.82
CA GLY A 186 18.47 13.41 20.75
C GLY A 186 17.12 13.07 20.11
N LYS A 187 17.11 12.56 18.86
CA LYS A 187 15.87 12.27 18.12
C LYS A 187 15.82 10.87 17.52
N LEU A 188 16.77 10.00 17.86
CA LEU A 188 16.95 8.69 17.23
C LEU A 188 15.71 7.80 17.38
N PHE A 189 15.28 7.53 18.60
CA PHE A 189 14.21 6.54 18.82
C PHE A 189 12.85 7.04 18.39
N ARG A 190 12.51 8.27 18.71
CA ARG A 190 11.21 8.87 18.34
C ARG A 190 10.96 8.84 16.84
N TYR A 191 11.92 9.30 16.05
CA TYR A 191 11.73 9.41 14.61
C TYR A 191 12.07 8.14 13.85
N SER A 192 12.96 7.26 14.38
CA SER A 192 13.13 5.92 13.81
C SER A 192 11.90 5.05 14.05
N ALA A 193 11.22 5.19 15.19
CA ALA A 193 9.95 4.51 15.43
C ALA A 193 8.86 4.99 14.46
N LEU A 194 8.77 6.31 14.19
CA LEU A 194 7.85 6.85 13.19
C LEU A 194 8.20 6.33 11.77
N CYS A 195 9.48 6.32 11.40
CA CYS A 195 9.95 5.78 10.13
C CYS A 195 9.55 4.30 9.99
N GLY A 196 9.84 3.48 11.02
CA GLY A 196 9.48 2.06 11.04
C GLY A 196 7.97 1.83 11.02
N ALA A 197 7.18 2.67 11.69
CA ALA A 197 5.73 2.59 11.67
C ALA A 197 5.15 2.88 10.26
N LEU A 198 5.68 3.87 9.53
CA LEU A 198 5.25 4.18 8.17
C LEU A 198 5.65 3.06 7.19
N LEU A 199 6.87 2.48 7.31
CA LEU A 199 7.28 1.31 6.53
C LEU A 199 6.39 0.09 6.82
N ALA A 200 6.06 -0.16 8.09
CA ALA A 200 5.15 -1.22 8.47
C ALA A 200 3.74 -0.98 7.90
N LEU A 201 3.26 0.27 7.95
CA LEU A 201 1.96 0.65 7.42
C LEU A 201 1.83 0.35 5.92
N SER A 202 2.87 0.62 5.13
CA SER A 202 2.89 0.27 3.70
C SER A 202 2.64 -1.23 3.45
N PHE A 203 3.14 -2.12 4.32
CA PHE A 203 2.84 -3.55 4.24
C PHE A 203 1.45 -3.90 4.77
N LEU A 204 1.04 -3.30 5.88
CA LEU A 204 -0.29 -3.52 6.47
C LEU A 204 -1.41 -3.15 5.49
N GLU A 205 -1.18 -2.16 4.64
CA GLU A 205 -2.08 -1.72 3.57
C GLU A 205 -2.02 -2.60 2.31
N GLY A 206 -1.51 -3.82 2.41
CA GLY A 206 -1.60 -4.80 1.34
C GLY A 206 -0.50 -4.72 0.29
N SER A 207 0.62 -4.07 0.58
CA SER A 207 1.72 -3.99 -0.38
C SER A 207 2.88 -4.92 -0.02
N PRO A 208 3.04 -6.05 -0.71
CA PRO A 208 4.13 -6.99 -0.39
C PRO A 208 5.51 -6.53 -0.88
N TYR A 209 5.59 -5.64 -1.85
CA TYR A 209 6.84 -5.24 -2.50
C TYR A 209 7.18 -3.75 -2.37
N VAL A 210 6.21 -2.86 -2.18
CA VAL A 210 6.51 -1.41 -2.04
C VAL A 210 7.41 -1.11 -0.85
N PRO A 211 7.21 -1.70 0.36
CA PRO A 211 8.11 -1.47 1.49
C PRO A 211 9.57 -1.85 1.20
N LEU A 212 9.81 -2.81 0.29
CA LEU A 212 11.17 -3.16 -0.13
C LEU A 212 11.81 -2.04 -0.95
N TYR A 213 11.07 -1.45 -1.89
CA TYR A 213 11.54 -0.30 -2.67
C TYR A 213 11.66 0.97 -1.84
N GLU A 214 10.76 1.18 -0.86
CA GLU A 214 10.86 2.27 0.11
C GLU A 214 12.11 2.13 0.98
N GLY A 215 12.33 0.92 1.52
CA GLY A 215 13.50 0.60 2.32
C GLY A 215 14.81 0.75 1.53
N LEU A 216 14.84 0.29 0.27
CA LEU A 216 15.98 0.46 -0.63
C LEU A 216 16.25 1.95 -0.90
N THR A 217 15.22 2.71 -1.25
CA THR A 217 15.35 4.16 -1.50
C THR A 217 15.86 4.88 -0.25
N LEU A 218 15.29 4.57 0.91
CA LEU A 218 15.72 5.10 2.20
C LEU A 218 17.19 4.77 2.46
N ALA A 219 17.62 3.52 2.23
CA ALA A 219 18.99 3.09 2.43
C ALA A 219 19.95 3.87 1.53
N LEU A 220 19.65 3.98 0.24
CA LEU A 220 20.47 4.72 -0.71
C LEU A 220 20.63 6.20 -0.32
N VAL A 221 19.54 6.87 0.03
CA VAL A 221 19.57 8.28 0.46
C VAL A 221 20.37 8.46 1.74
N LEU A 222 20.19 7.59 2.73
CA LEU A 222 20.90 7.70 4.02
C LEU A 222 22.36 7.29 3.92
N VAL A 223 22.72 6.35 3.06
CA VAL A 223 24.12 6.03 2.74
C VAL A 223 24.79 7.22 2.07
N GLY A 224 24.15 7.80 1.04
CA GLY A 224 24.65 9.02 0.39
C GLY A 224 24.83 10.17 1.38
N ARG A 225 23.88 10.35 2.31
CA ARG A 225 24.00 11.36 3.39
C ARG A 225 25.16 11.05 4.33
N ALA A 226 25.33 9.79 4.75
CA ALA A 226 26.40 9.37 5.64
C ALA A 226 27.78 9.66 5.03
N VAL A 227 27.95 9.39 3.74
CA VAL A 227 29.19 9.66 3.00
C VAL A 227 29.46 11.16 2.92
N VAL A 228 28.46 11.98 2.55
CA VAL A 228 28.64 13.44 2.41
C VAL A 228 28.93 14.10 3.77
N GLN A 229 28.31 13.61 4.84
CA GLN A 229 28.47 14.18 6.20
C GLN A 229 29.58 13.52 7.02
N LEU A 230 30.21 12.45 6.50
CA LEU A 230 31.19 11.62 7.20
C LEU A 230 30.70 11.16 8.59
N ASN A 231 29.40 10.79 8.66
CA ASN A 231 28.72 10.46 9.91
C ASN A 231 27.88 9.19 9.78
N ALA A 232 28.27 8.14 10.49
CA ALA A 232 27.60 6.84 10.49
C ALA A 232 26.22 6.84 11.16
N ARG A 233 25.78 7.93 11.79
CA ARG A 233 24.48 8.01 12.49
C ARG A 233 23.30 7.70 11.57
N SER A 234 23.37 8.10 10.28
CA SER A 234 22.38 7.76 9.28
C SER A 234 22.23 6.24 9.10
N ILE A 235 23.32 5.49 9.20
CA ILE A 235 23.29 4.02 9.13
C ILE A 235 22.64 3.41 10.40
N LEU A 236 22.94 3.97 11.58
CA LEU A 236 22.26 3.56 12.81
C LEU A 236 20.73 3.75 12.72
N VAL A 237 20.28 4.85 12.10
CA VAL A 237 18.85 5.09 11.87
C VAL A 237 18.22 3.99 11.02
N LEU A 238 18.91 3.50 9.96
CA LEU A 238 18.40 2.38 9.14
C LEU A 238 18.17 1.13 9.99
N VAL A 239 19.12 0.77 10.83
CA VAL A 239 19.03 -0.43 11.68
C VAL A 239 17.87 -0.30 12.68
N VAL A 240 17.75 0.84 13.35
CA VAL A 240 16.69 1.07 14.35
C VAL A 240 15.32 1.16 13.68
N ALA A 241 15.21 1.81 12.52
CA ALA A 241 13.96 1.89 11.77
C ALA A 241 13.52 0.52 11.24
N ALA A 242 14.45 -0.30 10.73
CA ALA A 242 14.17 -1.67 10.28
C ALA A 242 13.66 -2.56 11.44
N PHE A 243 14.28 -2.44 12.63
CA PHE A 243 13.79 -3.13 13.82
C PHE A 243 12.32 -2.76 14.15
N PHE A 244 12.01 -1.48 14.17
CA PHE A 244 10.64 -1.03 14.41
C PHE A 244 9.68 -1.44 13.30
N ALA A 245 10.10 -1.37 12.02
CA ALA A 245 9.28 -1.79 10.89
C ALA A 245 8.91 -3.28 10.99
N ALA A 246 9.90 -4.14 11.24
CA ALA A 246 9.69 -5.57 11.43
C ALA A 246 8.74 -5.86 12.59
N GLY A 247 8.92 -5.18 13.72
CA GLY A 247 8.11 -5.37 14.91
C GLY A 247 6.68 -4.85 14.74
N PHE A 248 6.47 -3.63 14.28
CA PHE A 248 5.12 -3.07 14.08
C PHE A 248 4.32 -3.83 13.03
N GLY A 249 4.97 -4.31 11.97
CA GLY A 249 4.32 -5.06 10.90
C GLY A 249 4.12 -6.55 11.20
N ALA A 250 4.63 -7.07 12.32
CA ALA A 250 4.68 -8.52 12.63
C ALA A 250 3.30 -9.19 12.60
N ALA A 251 2.23 -8.47 12.97
CA ALA A 251 0.85 -8.95 12.96
C ALA A 251 0.44 -9.50 11.57
N LYS A 252 0.96 -8.92 10.49
CA LYS A 252 0.71 -9.33 9.12
C LYS A 252 1.90 -10.05 8.48
N TYR A 253 3.14 -9.65 8.78
CA TYR A 253 4.33 -10.30 8.23
C TYR A 253 4.34 -11.80 8.53
N ALA A 254 4.07 -12.21 9.78
CA ALA A 254 4.14 -13.60 10.18
C ALA A 254 3.15 -14.50 9.40
N PRO A 255 1.83 -14.25 9.35
CA PRO A 255 0.92 -15.08 8.57
C PRO A 255 1.13 -14.94 7.05
N ALA A 256 1.43 -13.74 6.52
CA ALA A 256 1.65 -13.54 5.10
C ALA A 256 2.88 -14.29 4.57
N THR A 257 3.98 -14.31 5.34
CA THR A 257 5.18 -15.07 4.97
C THR A 257 4.88 -16.57 4.86
N LEU A 258 4.10 -17.13 5.78
CA LEU A 258 3.69 -18.54 5.72
C LEU A 258 2.82 -18.82 4.49
N THR A 259 1.88 -17.93 4.17
CA THR A 259 1.04 -18.05 2.98
C THR A 259 1.88 -17.97 1.70
N MET A 260 2.77 -16.99 1.59
CA MET A 260 3.66 -16.84 0.43
C MET A 260 4.62 -18.02 0.26
N ALA A 261 5.09 -18.61 1.36
CA ALA A 261 5.94 -19.81 1.32
C ALA A 261 5.18 -21.06 0.84
N SER A 262 3.89 -21.20 1.23
CA SER A 262 3.04 -22.32 0.82
C SER A 262 2.44 -22.14 -0.58
N GLN A 263 2.23 -20.89 -1.01
CA GLN A 263 1.65 -20.51 -2.30
C GLN A 263 2.55 -19.47 -2.98
N PRO A 264 3.72 -19.86 -3.48
CA PRO A 264 4.66 -18.93 -4.10
C PRO A 264 4.07 -18.35 -5.38
N ARG A 265 4.25 -17.05 -5.58
CA ARG A 265 3.89 -16.39 -6.82
C ARG A 265 5.06 -16.45 -7.80
N PRO A 266 4.90 -17.09 -8.97
CA PRO A 266 5.92 -17.03 -10.01
C PRO A 266 6.11 -15.60 -10.49
N THR A 267 7.36 -15.16 -10.61
CA THR A 267 7.72 -13.87 -11.19
C THR A 267 8.71 -14.09 -12.33
N ASP A 268 8.53 -13.35 -13.42
CA ASP A 268 9.49 -13.30 -14.51
C ASP A 268 10.44 -12.11 -14.26
N PRO A 269 11.76 -12.32 -14.11
CA PRO A 269 12.72 -11.25 -13.93
C PRO A 269 13.08 -10.53 -15.24
N ASN A 270 12.67 -11.03 -16.41
CA ASN A 270 13.20 -10.63 -17.72
C ASN A 270 12.60 -9.32 -18.29
N PHE A 271 11.92 -8.52 -17.47
CA PHE A 271 11.41 -7.22 -17.92
C PHE A 271 12.54 -6.21 -18.09
N THR A 272 12.51 -5.51 -19.24
CA THR A 272 13.50 -4.50 -19.58
C THR A 272 12.84 -3.19 -20.00
N ASN A 273 13.45 -2.06 -19.66
CA ASN A 273 13.05 -0.74 -20.13
C ASN A 273 14.23 -0.09 -20.86
N SER A 274 14.06 0.22 -22.15
CA SER A 274 15.03 0.99 -22.90
C SER A 274 15.12 2.43 -22.37
N LEU A 275 16.18 3.15 -22.71
CA LEU A 275 16.33 4.57 -22.36
C LEU A 275 15.19 5.41 -22.96
N ASP A 276 14.74 5.10 -24.17
CA ASP A 276 13.62 5.78 -24.81
C ASP A 276 12.31 5.50 -24.09
N ALA A 277 12.09 4.26 -23.64
CA ALA A 277 10.93 3.90 -22.86
C ALA A 277 10.89 4.70 -21.53
N ILE A 278 12.00 4.75 -20.79
CA ILE A 278 12.08 5.51 -19.54
C ILE A 278 11.89 7.02 -19.79
N ARG A 279 12.47 7.55 -20.88
CA ARG A 279 12.22 8.93 -21.29
C ARG A 279 10.74 9.21 -21.54
N GLU A 280 10.05 8.31 -22.22
CA GLU A 280 8.61 8.44 -22.45
C GLU A 280 7.81 8.36 -21.15
N MET A 281 8.14 7.43 -20.27
CA MET A 281 7.48 7.28 -18.97
C MET A 281 7.62 8.52 -18.08
N LEU A 282 8.78 9.20 -18.13
CA LEU A 282 9.08 10.34 -17.26
C LEU A 282 8.78 11.71 -17.89
N LEU A 283 8.92 11.86 -19.21
CA LEU A 283 8.94 13.18 -19.86
C LEU A 283 7.86 13.37 -20.92
N SER A 284 7.22 12.30 -21.44
CA SER A 284 6.14 12.44 -22.40
C SER A 284 4.87 12.92 -21.73
N ARG A 285 4.22 13.95 -22.29
CA ARG A 285 2.90 14.41 -21.85
C ARG A 285 1.77 13.43 -22.19
N ASN A 286 2.02 12.51 -23.13
CA ASN A 286 1.05 11.46 -23.46
C ASN A 286 1.14 10.34 -22.43
N GLN A 287 0.45 10.52 -21.32
CA GLN A 287 0.33 9.57 -20.21
C GLN A 287 -1.05 8.88 -20.24
N ASP A 288 -1.59 8.62 -21.44
CA ASP A 288 -2.89 7.91 -21.57
C ASP A 288 -2.73 6.49 -21.02
N ARG A 289 -3.58 6.13 -20.05
CA ARG A 289 -3.61 4.82 -19.41
C ARG A 289 -3.77 3.67 -20.41
N ASN A 290 -4.54 3.86 -21.48
CA ASN A 290 -4.83 2.82 -22.47
C ASN A 290 -3.69 2.61 -23.48
N ARG A 291 -2.67 3.45 -23.43
CA ARG A 291 -1.49 3.29 -24.28
C ARG A 291 -0.76 2.00 -23.88
N PRO A 292 -0.39 1.13 -24.84
CA PRO A 292 0.43 -0.03 -24.53
C PRO A 292 1.81 0.40 -24.01
N SER A 293 2.30 -0.28 -22.98
CA SER A 293 3.67 -0.12 -22.51
C SER A 293 4.60 -1.16 -23.14
N VAL A 294 5.90 -0.94 -23.02
CA VAL A 294 6.93 -1.80 -23.61
C VAL A 294 6.92 -3.21 -23.00
N ASP A 295 6.44 -3.34 -21.77
CA ASP A 295 6.37 -4.59 -21.01
C ASP A 295 5.09 -5.42 -21.29
N GLY A 296 4.27 -4.99 -22.28
CA GLY A 296 3.02 -5.67 -22.64
C GLY A 296 1.83 -5.39 -21.72
N TRP A 297 2.04 -4.59 -20.66
CA TRP A 297 0.97 -4.09 -19.79
C TRP A 297 0.47 -2.73 -20.29
N GLY A 298 -0.57 -2.20 -19.69
CA GLY A 298 -1.01 -0.82 -20.01
C GLY A 298 -0.08 0.23 -19.42
N PHE A 299 -0.13 1.45 -19.95
CA PHE A 299 0.72 2.55 -19.48
C PHE A 299 0.47 2.95 -18.03
N TRP A 300 -0.67 2.51 -17.44
CA TRP A 300 -0.95 2.63 -16.00
C TRP A 300 0.11 1.95 -15.12
N GLU A 301 0.87 0.96 -15.66
CA GLU A 301 1.90 0.25 -14.91
C GLU A 301 3.26 0.96 -14.91
N SER A 302 3.51 1.82 -15.88
CA SER A 302 4.86 2.35 -16.11
C SER A 302 4.96 3.88 -16.09
N GLY A 303 3.87 4.61 -16.38
CA GLY A 303 3.91 6.06 -16.45
C GLY A 303 4.23 6.74 -15.12
N ALA A 304 5.13 7.73 -15.16
CA ALA A 304 5.63 8.45 -13.97
C ALA A 304 6.11 9.88 -14.35
N TYR A 305 5.23 10.64 -15.01
CA TYR A 305 5.56 11.97 -15.55
C TYR A 305 6.04 12.96 -14.49
N VAL A 306 7.17 13.59 -14.76
CA VAL A 306 7.77 14.63 -13.91
C VAL A 306 7.76 16.03 -14.55
N GLY A 307 7.50 16.13 -15.85
CA GLY A 307 7.32 17.37 -16.59
C GLY A 307 8.43 18.39 -16.38
N LEU A 308 8.02 19.66 -16.24
CA LEU A 308 8.94 20.80 -16.03
C LEU A 308 9.80 20.63 -14.76
N PHE A 309 9.34 19.87 -13.75
CA PHE A 309 10.12 19.64 -12.53
C PHE A 309 11.41 18.86 -12.78
N GLY A 310 11.47 18.02 -13.82
CA GLY A 310 12.71 17.39 -14.28
C GLY A 310 13.77 18.41 -14.72
N ILE A 311 13.36 19.49 -15.39
CA ILE A 311 14.26 20.58 -15.79
C ILE A 311 14.68 21.41 -14.56
N ILE A 312 13.74 21.74 -13.67
CA ILE A 312 14.01 22.47 -12.43
C ILE A 312 15.01 21.71 -11.54
N ALA A 313 14.95 20.38 -11.54
CA ALA A 313 15.85 19.52 -10.77
C ALA A 313 17.32 19.72 -11.13
N ILE A 314 17.64 20.09 -12.38
CA ILE A 314 19.02 20.40 -12.82
C ILE A 314 19.58 21.56 -12.02
N MET A 315 18.75 22.52 -11.60
CA MET A 315 19.20 23.67 -10.81
C MET A 315 19.76 23.28 -9.43
N ALA A 316 19.49 22.03 -8.96
CA ALA A 316 20.06 21.52 -7.72
C ALA A 316 21.59 21.43 -7.75
N LEU A 317 22.19 21.37 -8.94
CA LEU A 317 23.64 21.38 -9.13
C LEU A 317 24.30 22.66 -8.57
N ALA A 318 23.55 23.75 -8.41
CA ALA A 318 24.01 24.95 -7.71
C ALA A 318 24.20 24.74 -6.17
N SER A 319 23.73 23.61 -5.61
CA SER A 319 23.90 23.25 -4.21
C SER A 319 24.39 21.79 -4.06
N PRO A 320 25.61 21.45 -4.56
CA PRO A 320 26.05 20.08 -4.75
C PRO A 320 26.05 19.25 -3.46
N ARG A 321 26.47 19.81 -2.33
CA ARG A 321 26.48 19.09 -1.04
C ARG A 321 25.09 18.61 -0.62
N LYS A 322 24.03 19.35 -0.98
CA LYS A 322 22.64 18.96 -0.71
C LYS A 322 22.13 17.97 -1.75
N ALA A 323 22.57 18.08 -3.01
CA ALA A 323 22.10 17.30 -4.13
C ALA A 323 22.74 15.89 -4.21
N ILE A 324 24.02 15.74 -3.85
CA ILE A 324 24.80 14.49 -4.01
C ILE A 324 24.07 13.24 -3.44
N PRO A 325 23.52 13.25 -2.21
CA PRO A 325 22.83 12.06 -1.70
C PRO A 325 21.65 11.61 -2.58
N TRP A 326 20.95 12.57 -3.17
CA TRP A 326 19.80 12.34 -4.04
C TRP A 326 20.21 11.93 -5.45
N ILE A 327 21.24 12.54 -6.01
CA ILE A 327 21.81 12.15 -7.31
C ILE A 327 22.34 10.71 -7.22
N PHE A 328 23.08 10.37 -6.17
CA PHE A 328 23.56 9.00 -5.92
C PHE A 328 22.41 8.00 -5.89
N ALA A 329 21.40 8.25 -5.06
CA ALA A 329 20.23 7.37 -4.98
C ALA A 329 19.47 7.30 -6.31
N GLY A 330 19.28 8.44 -6.97
CA GLY A 330 18.59 8.52 -8.25
C GLY A 330 19.29 7.76 -9.36
N THR A 331 20.63 7.80 -9.43
CA THR A 331 21.40 7.04 -10.42
C THR A 331 21.22 5.54 -10.25
N ILE A 332 21.29 5.04 -9.01
CA ILE A 332 21.10 3.60 -8.74
C ILE A 332 19.64 3.18 -9.04
N LEU A 333 18.66 3.96 -8.61
CA LEU A 333 17.25 3.68 -8.89
C LEU A 333 16.95 3.72 -10.40
N PHE A 334 17.58 4.62 -11.14
CA PHE A 334 17.46 4.70 -12.59
C PHE A 334 18.00 3.44 -13.28
N GLU A 335 19.19 2.95 -12.88
CA GLU A 335 19.75 1.71 -13.42
C GLU A 335 18.89 0.49 -13.05
N LEU A 336 18.36 0.44 -11.84
CA LEU A 336 17.42 -0.60 -11.44
C LEU A 336 16.11 -0.54 -12.25
N ALA A 337 15.61 0.64 -12.58
CA ALA A 337 14.40 0.81 -13.38
C ALA A 337 14.57 0.36 -14.84
N ARG A 338 15.80 0.25 -15.33
CA ARG A 338 16.11 -0.33 -16.65
C ARG A 338 15.84 -1.82 -16.72
N GLY A 339 15.83 -2.51 -15.57
CA GLY A 339 15.52 -3.94 -15.49
C GLY A 339 16.65 -4.85 -15.96
N ALA A 340 16.29 -6.01 -16.49
CA ALA A 340 17.20 -7.09 -16.91
C ALA A 340 17.79 -6.81 -18.31
N ILE A 341 18.47 -5.68 -18.51
CA ILE A 341 19.07 -5.30 -19.80
C ILE A 341 20.21 -6.22 -20.23
N ASP A 342 20.84 -6.88 -19.29
CA ASP A 342 21.82 -7.95 -19.47
C ASP A 342 21.81 -8.86 -18.23
N PRO A 343 22.38 -10.09 -18.31
CA PRO A 343 22.39 -11.05 -17.21
C PRO A 343 23.10 -10.57 -15.93
N ASN A 344 23.99 -9.56 -16.04
CA ASN A 344 24.74 -9.01 -14.92
C ASN A 344 24.19 -7.63 -14.48
N SER A 345 23.00 -7.25 -14.97
CA SER A 345 22.40 -5.96 -14.58
C SER A 345 22.15 -5.89 -13.08
N LEU A 346 22.22 -4.67 -12.54
CA LEU A 346 21.97 -4.43 -11.11
C LEU A 346 20.58 -4.90 -10.67
N TYR A 347 19.59 -4.87 -11.58
CA TYR A 347 18.25 -5.35 -11.32
C TYR A 347 18.22 -6.88 -11.13
N VAL A 348 18.93 -7.64 -11.97
CA VAL A 348 19.02 -9.11 -11.85
C VAL A 348 19.65 -9.49 -10.51
N TRP A 349 20.77 -8.87 -10.14
CA TRP A 349 21.41 -9.12 -8.84
C TRP A 349 20.49 -8.79 -7.66
N LEU A 350 19.71 -7.71 -7.75
CA LEU A 350 18.73 -7.39 -6.73
C LEU A 350 17.61 -8.43 -6.69
N HIS A 351 17.11 -8.86 -7.84
CA HIS A 351 16.02 -9.84 -7.95
C HIS A 351 16.42 -11.23 -7.44
N ASP A 352 17.70 -11.60 -7.51
CA ASP A 352 18.21 -12.85 -6.96
C ASP A 352 18.19 -12.89 -5.41
N LEU A 353 18.01 -11.74 -4.76
CA LEU A 353 17.86 -11.71 -3.31
C LEU A 353 16.46 -12.21 -2.90
N PRO A 354 16.34 -13.06 -1.87
CA PRO A 354 15.09 -13.72 -1.50
C PRO A 354 13.89 -12.78 -1.31
N LEU A 355 14.12 -11.57 -0.75
CA LEU A 355 13.06 -10.58 -0.54
C LEU A 355 12.60 -9.93 -1.85
N PHE A 356 13.51 -9.75 -2.80
CA PHE A 356 13.24 -9.07 -4.06
C PHE A 356 12.80 -10.01 -5.18
N SER A 357 12.99 -11.32 -5.04
CA SER A 357 12.59 -12.33 -6.02
C SER A 357 11.08 -12.35 -6.32
N SER A 358 10.25 -11.80 -5.45
CA SER A 358 8.81 -11.64 -5.66
C SER A 358 8.42 -10.35 -6.39
N THR A 359 9.39 -9.45 -6.67
CA THR A 359 9.14 -8.20 -7.41
C THR A 359 9.04 -8.49 -8.91
N ARG A 360 8.19 -7.74 -9.63
CA ARG A 360 7.92 -8.03 -11.05
C ARG A 360 8.49 -6.98 -11.97
N LEU A 361 7.93 -5.81 -11.96
CA LEU A 361 8.15 -4.79 -13.00
C LEU A 361 9.15 -3.73 -12.52
N PRO A 362 10.30 -3.59 -13.20
CA PRO A 362 11.30 -2.59 -12.84
C PRO A 362 10.80 -1.16 -13.02
N SER A 363 9.80 -0.93 -13.88
CA SER A 363 9.13 0.38 -14.04
C SER A 363 8.54 0.94 -12.74
N ARG A 364 8.18 0.09 -11.77
CA ARG A 364 7.69 0.54 -10.44
C ARG A 364 8.73 1.33 -9.65
N ILE A 365 10.02 1.14 -9.94
CA ILE A 365 11.13 1.89 -9.33
C ILE A 365 11.16 3.35 -9.82
N LEU A 366 10.46 3.66 -10.92
CA LEU A 366 10.30 5.05 -11.36
C LEU A 366 9.51 5.90 -10.35
N ILE A 367 8.64 5.30 -9.52
CA ILE A 367 7.88 6.05 -8.51
C ILE A 367 8.81 6.67 -7.45
N PRO A 368 9.68 5.93 -6.74
CA PRO A 368 10.67 6.56 -5.88
C PRO A 368 11.64 7.48 -6.63
N LEU A 369 11.94 7.22 -7.91
CA LEU A 369 12.74 8.13 -8.73
C LEU A 369 12.02 9.48 -8.94
N THR A 370 10.69 9.51 -9.10
CA THR A 370 9.96 10.80 -9.17
C THR A 370 10.10 11.61 -7.89
N LEU A 371 10.15 10.94 -6.71
CA LEU A 371 10.43 11.65 -5.47
C LEU A 371 11.84 12.24 -5.44
N ILE A 372 12.84 11.51 -5.93
CA ILE A 372 14.20 12.03 -6.06
C ILE A 372 14.20 13.30 -6.92
N VAL A 373 13.55 13.26 -8.08
CA VAL A 373 13.43 14.42 -8.99
C VAL A 373 12.71 15.57 -8.28
N ALA A 374 11.63 15.30 -7.57
CA ALA A 374 10.87 16.30 -6.82
C ALA A 374 11.72 17.00 -5.75
N VAL A 375 12.52 16.23 -5.00
CA VAL A 375 13.44 16.78 -3.98
C VAL A 375 14.56 17.60 -4.64
N LEU A 376 15.12 17.13 -5.73
CA LEU A 376 16.13 17.89 -6.49
C LEU A 376 15.52 19.19 -7.04
N ALA A 377 14.28 19.19 -7.55
CA ALA A 377 13.59 20.41 -7.96
C ALA A 377 13.42 21.38 -6.77
N GLY A 378 13.02 20.87 -5.59
CA GLY A 378 12.96 21.67 -4.37
C GLY A 378 14.31 22.29 -3.98
N ILE A 379 15.41 21.51 -4.06
CA ILE A 379 16.79 22.01 -3.83
C ILE A 379 17.15 23.08 -4.86
N GLY A 380 16.76 22.92 -6.13
CA GLY A 380 16.98 23.89 -7.20
C GLY A 380 16.27 25.23 -6.92
N ILE A 381 14.99 25.19 -6.53
CA ILE A 381 14.24 26.37 -6.11
C ILE A 381 14.87 27.01 -4.85
N ASP A 382 15.32 26.18 -3.88
CA ASP A 382 15.99 26.67 -2.67
C ASP A 382 17.30 27.42 -2.99
N ALA A 383 18.04 26.93 -3.98
CA ALA A 383 19.24 27.59 -4.48
C ALA A 383 18.92 28.90 -5.21
N LEU A 384 17.90 28.94 -6.05
CA LEU A 384 17.43 30.15 -6.73
C LEU A 384 17.01 31.22 -5.73
N CYS A 385 16.30 30.86 -4.68
CA CYS A 385 15.85 31.77 -3.61
C CYS A 385 16.95 32.10 -2.59
N SER A 386 18.19 31.63 -2.75
CA SER A 386 19.25 31.78 -1.73
C SER A 386 19.60 33.24 -1.43
N ARG A 387 19.44 34.16 -2.39
CA ARG A 387 19.71 35.58 -2.25
C ARG A 387 18.56 36.38 -1.63
N GLY A 388 17.40 35.78 -1.31
CA GLY A 388 16.25 36.47 -0.73
C GLY A 388 15.59 37.50 -1.64
N SER A 389 15.87 37.50 -2.94
CA SER A 389 15.36 38.45 -3.90
C SER A 389 13.87 38.18 -4.22
N ILE A 390 13.05 39.24 -4.24
CA ILE A 390 11.64 39.18 -4.66
C ILE A 390 11.52 38.66 -6.10
N ALA A 391 12.47 39.04 -6.97
CA ALA A 391 12.50 38.55 -8.34
C ALA A 391 12.75 37.03 -8.41
N ALA A 392 13.64 36.49 -7.60
CA ALA A 392 13.89 35.05 -7.52
C ALA A 392 12.65 34.32 -6.96
N LEU A 393 11.95 34.89 -5.97
CA LEU A 393 10.71 34.36 -5.45
C LEU A 393 9.61 34.35 -6.52
N ALA A 394 9.45 35.43 -7.28
CA ALA A 394 8.45 35.54 -8.35
C ALA A 394 8.71 34.51 -9.47
N VAL A 395 9.98 34.36 -9.89
CA VAL A 395 10.39 33.34 -10.87
C VAL A 395 10.12 31.94 -10.33
N SER A 396 10.45 31.65 -9.07
CA SER A 396 10.18 30.38 -8.43
C SER A 396 8.69 30.07 -8.38
N ALA A 397 7.87 31.02 -7.98
CA ALA A 397 6.41 30.89 -7.94
C ALA A 397 5.83 30.63 -9.34
N LEU A 398 6.33 31.31 -10.36
CA LEU A 398 5.93 31.10 -11.76
C LEU A 398 6.31 29.68 -12.24
N LEU A 399 7.53 29.23 -11.98
CA LEU A 399 7.98 27.89 -12.36
C LEU A 399 7.14 26.80 -11.69
N ILE A 400 6.83 26.97 -10.40
CA ILE A 400 5.99 26.03 -9.65
C ILE A 400 4.56 26.05 -10.17
N LEU A 401 4.00 27.21 -10.47
CA LEU A 401 2.66 27.34 -11.01
C LEU A 401 2.55 26.70 -12.40
N VAL A 402 3.46 27.00 -13.30
CA VAL A 402 3.50 26.41 -14.66
C VAL A 402 3.69 24.90 -14.58
N GLY A 403 4.62 24.42 -13.76
CA GLY A 403 4.83 23.00 -13.53
C GLY A 403 3.60 22.31 -12.92
N GLY A 404 2.95 22.95 -11.98
CA GLY A 404 1.71 22.43 -11.35
C GLY A 404 0.56 22.36 -12.34
N ILE A 405 0.38 23.37 -13.19
CA ILE A 405 -0.63 23.36 -14.28
C ILE A 405 -0.31 22.23 -15.28
N ASP A 406 0.95 22.08 -15.66
CA ASP A 406 1.40 21.03 -16.57
C ASP A 406 1.06 19.63 -16.01
N MET A 407 1.37 19.38 -14.74
CA MET A 407 1.00 18.14 -14.05
C MET A 407 -0.52 17.91 -13.99
N PHE A 408 -1.28 18.98 -13.71
CA PHE A 408 -2.74 18.92 -13.65
C PHE A 408 -3.36 18.56 -15.01
N MET A 409 -2.78 19.03 -16.10
CA MET A 409 -3.26 18.72 -17.45
C MET A 409 -2.91 17.28 -17.89
N VAL A 410 -1.93 16.64 -17.29
CA VAL A 410 -1.43 15.31 -17.69
C VAL A 410 -1.96 14.18 -16.80
N GLY A 411 -1.94 14.33 -15.48
CA GLY A 411 -2.30 13.27 -14.54
C GLY A 411 -3.81 13.07 -14.39
N PRO A 412 -4.55 14.05 -13.86
CA PRO A 412 -5.96 13.94 -13.53
C PRO A 412 -6.90 13.41 -14.62
N PRO A 413 -6.70 13.69 -15.92
CA PRO A 413 -7.56 13.15 -16.97
C PRO A 413 -7.68 11.63 -16.98
N ASN A 414 -6.65 10.90 -16.50
CA ASN A 414 -6.69 9.44 -16.39
C ASN A 414 -7.74 8.94 -15.39
N LEU A 415 -8.15 9.76 -14.43
CA LEU A 415 -9.21 9.42 -13.48
C LEU A 415 -10.61 9.43 -14.08
N SER A 416 -10.82 10.05 -15.26
CA SER A 416 -12.13 10.07 -15.93
C SER A 416 -12.59 8.69 -16.39
N TYR A 417 -11.70 7.70 -16.43
CA TYR A 417 -12.03 6.30 -16.66
C TYR A 417 -13.07 5.77 -15.65
N PHE A 418 -13.07 6.25 -14.42
CA PHE A 418 -14.09 5.93 -13.42
C PHE A 418 -15.52 6.30 -13.84
N ALA A 419 -15.68 7.30 -14.70
CA ALA A 419 -16.98 7.75 -15.16
C ALA A 419 -17.67 6.78 -16.13
N THR A 420 -16.93 5.82 -16.70
CA THR A 420 -17.43 4.90 -17.73
C THR A 420 -17.84 3.53 -17.18
N ALA A 421 -17.55 3.25 -15.91
CA ALA A 421 -17.90 1.98 -15.30
C ALA A 421 -19.36 1.97 -14.83
N GLY A 422 -20.14 1.06 -15.40
CA GLY A 422 -21.51 0.81 -14.94
C GLY A 422 -21.55 0.23 -13.54
N THR A 423 -22.52 0.60 -12.74
CA THR A 423 -22.85 -0.09 -11.49
C THR A 423 -23.58 -1.39 -11.84
N VAL A 424 -23.03 -2.53 -11.41
CA VAL A 424 -23.78 -3.78 -11.41
C VAL A 424 -24.52 -3.85 -10.07
N ASP A 425 -25.87 -3.79 -10.12
CA ASP A 425 -26.66 -4.02 -8.93
C ASP A 425 -26.66 -5.53 -8.63
N PRO A 426 -26.05 -5.95 -7.54
CA PRO A 426 -26.03 -7.36 -7.18
C PRO A 426 -27.39 -7.88 -6.63
N GLY A 427 -28.37 -7.02 -6.38
CA GLY A 427 -29.63 -7.33 -5.71
C GLY A 427 -29.48 -7.52 -4.18
N PRO A 428 -30.46 -8.05 -3.47
CA PRO A 428 -30.40 -8.22 -2.02
C PRO A 428 -29.44 -9.34 -1.61
N PRO A 429 -28.70 -9.20 -0.48
CA PRO A 429 -27.84 -10.25 0.03
C PRO A 429 -28.61 -11.54 0.34
N ARG A 430 -27.97 -12.69 0.11
CA ARG A 430 -28.53 -13.99 0.53
C ARG A 430 -28.55 -14.13 2.05
N ILE A 431 -29.56 -14.80 2.55
CA ILE A 431 -29.67 -15.12 3.98
C ILE A 431 -28.62 -16.16 4.37
N ASP A 432 -28.51 -17.23 3.57
CA ASP A 432 -27.57 -18.32 3.79
C ASP A 432 -26.36 -18.18 2.86
N PHE A 433 -25.16 -18.27 3.42
CA PHE A 433 -23.93 -18.28 2.66
C PHE A 433 -23.85 -19.50 1.74
N ALA A 434 -23.43 -19.27 0.48
CA ALA A 434 -23.09 -20.33 -0.47
C ALA A 434 -21.93 -19.90 -1.37
N GLN A 435 -21.15 -20.88 -1.84
CA GLN A 435 -20.15 -20.65 -2.88
C GLN A 435 -20.83 -20.53 -4.25
N TYR A 436 -20.34 -19.65 -5.09
CA TYR A 436 -20.87 -19.34 -6.42
C TYR A 436 -19.77 -19.30 -7.47
N LEU A 437 -19.95 -20.00 -8.58
CA LEU A 437 -19.11 -19.82 -9.74
C LEU A 437 -19.55 -18.53 -10.45
N ARG A 438 -18.72 -17.50 -10.34
CA ARG A 438 -19.01 -16.16 -10.85
C ARG A 438 -19.25 -16.18 -12.37
N ALA A 439 -20.39 -15.66 -12.80
CA ALA A 439 -20.66 -15.45 -14.23
C ALA A 439 -19.71 -14.37 -14.81
N PRO A 440 -19.33 -14.47 -16.09
CA PRO A 440 -18.40 -13.52 -16.71
C PRO A 440 -18.85 -12.04 -16.67
N ALA A 441 -20.17 -11.79 -16.60
CA ALA A 441 -20.73 -10.45 -16.52
C ALA A 441 -20.69 -9.84 -15.10
N LEU A 442 -20.39 -10.64 -14.08
CA LEU A 442 -20.35 -10.19 -12.69
C LEU A 442 -18.90 -9.92 -12.25
N THR A 443 -18.71 -8.94 -11.39
CA THR A 443 -17.45 -8.70 -10.71
C THR A 443 -17.35 -9.60 -9.47
N GLN A 444 -16.13 -9.83 -8.97
CA GLN A 444 -15.92 -10.58 -7.72
C GLN A 444 -16.55 -9.86 -6.53
N SER A 445 -16.38 -8.53 -6.47
CA SER A 445 -16.97 -7.70 -5.42
C SER A 445 -18.49 -7.71 -5.44
N SER A 446 -19.14 -7.81 -6.61
CA SER A 446 -20.60 -7.92 -6.69
C SER A 446 -21.12 -9.23 -6.11
N VAL A 447 -20.44 -10.36 -6.35
CA VAL A 447 -20.79 -11.67 -5.76
C VAL A 447 -20.69 -11.60 -4.23
N ILE A 448 -19.59 -11.03 -3.71
CA ILE A 448 -19.39 -10.93 -2.25
C ILE A 448 -20.39 -9.96 -1.61
N GLN A 449 -20.77 -8.90 -2.29
CA GLN A 449 -21.82 -7.98 -1.83
C GLN A 449 -23.16 -8.69 -1.66
N HIS A 450 -23.45 -9.74 -2.45
CA HIS A 450 -24.60 -10.64 -2.29
C HIS A 450 -24.48 -11.61 -1.11
N HIS A 451 -23.40 -11.57 -0.35
CA HIS A 451 -23.10 -12.53 0.69
C HIS A 451 -22.85 -13.96 0.17
N GLU A 452 -22.28 -14.07 -1.02
CA GLU A 452 -21.86 -15.32 -1.65
C GLU A 452 -20.33 -15.38 -1.76
N GLY A 453 -19.77 -16.59 -1.80
CA GLY A 453 -18.35 -16.81 -2.02
C GLY A 453 -18.06 -17.00 -3.52
N ALA A 454 -17.09 -16.24 -4.08
CA ALA A 454 -16.67 -16.40 -5.47
C ALA A 454 -15.62 -17.52 -5.60
N THR A 455 -15.94 -18.61 -6.31
CA THR A 455 -14.99 -19.72 -6.51
C THR A 455 -13.93 -19.41 -7.56
N ASN A 456 -14.30 -18.76 -8.67
CA ASN A 456 -13.38 -18.29 -9.70
C ASN A 456 -12.89 -16.87 -9.39
N CYS A 457 -12.05 -16.73 -8.40
CA CYS A 457 -11.54 -15.46 -7.94
C CYS A 457 -10.16 -15.12 -8.54
N TYR A 458 -9.76 -13.86 -8.38
CA TYR A 458 -8.42 -13.36 -8.62
C TYR A 458 -7.84 -12.85 -7.31
N VAL A 459 -6.69 -13.38 -6.91
CA VAL A 459 -5.94 -12.97 -5.71
C VAL A 459 -4.44 -12.93 -6.00
N TYR A 460 -3.68 -12.29 -5.11
CA TYR A 460 -2.24 -12.09 -5.28
C TYR A 460 -1.45 -13.41 -5.39
N THR A 461 -1.69 -14.33 -4.49
CA THR A 461 -1.13 -15.69 -4.52
C THR A 461 -2.03 -16.57 -5.36
N GLY A 462 -1.49 -17.43 -6.20
CA GLY A 462 -2.28 -18.37 -7.00
C GLY A 462 -3.00 -19.41 -6.14
N TRP A 463 -3.91 -18.97 -5.27
CA TRP A 463 -4.62 -19.82 -4.31
C TRP A 463 -5.51 -20.83 -5.05
N PRO A 464 -5.31 -22.13 -4.87
CA PRO A 464 -6.10 -23.13 -5.56
C PRO A 464 -7.52 -23.17 -4.96
N THR A 465 -8.54 -23.06 -5.82
CA THR A 465 -9.93 -23.22 -5.41
C THR A 465 -10.36 -24.67 -5.63
N GLN A 466 -10.74 -25.36 -4.56
CA GLN A 466 -11.31 -26.71 -4.61
C GLN A 466 -12.81 -26.70 -4.31
N ALA A 467 -13.33 -25.64 -3.69
CA ALA A 467 -14.75 -25.45 -3.46
C ALA A 467 -15.50 -25.30 -4.79
N LYS A 468 -16.75 -25.78 -4.82
CA LYS A 468 -17.65 -25.65 -5.97
C LYS A 468 -18.77 -24.67 -5.68
N GLY A 469 -19.12 -23.89 -6.69
CA GLY A 469 -20.30 -23.02 -6.65
C GLY A 469 -21.59 -23.83 -6.69
N TRP A 470 -22.62 -23.34 -6.06
CA TRP A 470 -23.94 -23.99 -6.07
C TRP A 470 -24.55 -24.11 -7.48
N ASN A 471 -24.05 -23.33 -8.42
CA ASN A 471 -24.40 -23.35 -9.84
C ASN A 471 -23.50 -24.24 -10.71
N GLU A 472 -22.60 -25.02 -10.09
CA GLU A 472 -21.67 -25.91 -10.82
C GLU A 472 -22.13 -27.38 -10.79
N PRO A 473 -21.86 -28.14 -11.87
CA PRO A 473 -22.05 -29.58 -11.87
C PRO A 473 -21.23 -30.27 -10.76
N GLY A 474 -21.87 -31.17 -10.02
CA GLY A 474 -21.22 -31.91 -8.94
C GLY A 474 -21.13 -31.15 -7.61
N TYR A 475 -21.80 -30.00 -7.47
CA TYR A 475 -22.03 -29.38 -6.17
C TYR A 475 -22.86 -30.31 -5.27
N ARG A 476 -22.42 -30.51 -4.02
CA ARG A 476 -23.03 -31.41 -3.03
C ARG A 476 -23.59 -30.70 -1.81
N GLY A 477 -23.70 -29.38 -1.86
CA GLY A 477 -24.03 -28.50 -0.73
C GLY A 477 -22.79 -27.93 -0.05
N GLU A 478 -22.97 -26.94 0.82
CA GLU A 478 -21.89 -26.30 1.58
C GLU A 478 -21.27 -27.24 2.63
N GLN A 479 -21.99 -28.30 2.98
CA GLN A 479 -21.52 -29.40 3.83
C GLN A 479 -22.19 -30.71 3.44
N TYR A 480 -21.44 -31.81 3.50
CA TYR A 480 -21.98 -33.14 3.22
C TYR A 480 -21.19 -34.23 3.93
N LEU A 481 -21.83 -35.40 4.12
CA LEU A 481 -21.15 -36.61 4.57
C LEU A 481 -20.75 -37.47 3.36
N LEU A 482 -19.59 -38.14 3.45
CA LEU A 482 -19.18 -39.09 2.40
C LEU A 482 -20.06 -40.32 2.35
N ASP A 483 -20.49 -40.79 3.50
CA ASP A 483 -21.36 -41.97 3.68
C ASP A 483 -22.77 -41.56 4.16
N ALA A 484 -23.63 -42.57 4.40
CA ALA A 484 -24.97 -42.37 4.87
C ALA A 484 -25.02 -41.61 6.22
N GLY A 485 -25.99 -40.72 6.34
CA GLY A 485 -26.22 -39.90 7.51
C GLY A 485 -26.79 -38.53 7.13
N THR A 486 -26.98 -37.67 8.13
CA THR A 486 -27.46 -36.31 7.95
C THR A 486 -26.52 -35.31 8.61
N VAL A 487 -26.32 -34.16 7.97
CA VAL A 487 -25.58 -33.03 8.52
C VAL A 487 -26.43 -31.77 8.39
N ARG A 488 -26.55 -31.02 9.47
CA ARG A 488 -27.23 -29.74 9.50
C ARG A 488 -26.29 -28.67 10.04
N LEU A 489 -26.19 -27.55 9.34
CA LEU A 489 -25.51 -26.37 9.83
C LEU A 489 -26.30 -25.76 11.00
N ALA A 490 -25.67 -25.64 12.16
CA ALA A 490 -26.26 -25.03 13.35
C ALA A 490 -25.82 -23.55 13.48
N ARG A 491 -24.61 -23.25 13.04
CA ARG A 491 -24.07 -21.88 13.01
C ARG A 491 -23.01 -21.74 11.92
N TRP A 492 -23.09 -20.64 11.17
CA TRP A 492 -22.08 -20.22 10.21
C TRP A 492 -21.59 -18.81 10.53
N THR A 493 -20.30 -18.64 10.56
CA THR A 493 -19.62 -17.34 10.56
C THR A 493 -18.27 -17.52 9.89
N PRO A 494 -17.60 -16.47 9.38
CA PRO A 494 -16.32 -16.59 8.70
C PRO A 494 -15.28 -17.44 9.45
N ASN A 495 -15.12 -17.24 10.77
CA ASN A 495 -14.11 -17.97 11.55
C ASN A 495 -14.67 -19.14 12.39
N ARG A 496 -15.97 -19.44 12.29
CA ARG A 496 -16.58 -20.48 13.14
C ARG A 496 -17.75 -21.15 12.44
N LEU A 497 -17.69 -22.48 12.38
CA LEU A 497 -18.72 -23.34 11.80
C LEU A 497 -19.18 -24.36 12.85
N GLU A 498 -20.49 -24.56 13.01
CA GLU A 498 -21.05 -25.56 13.90
C GLU A 498 -22.01 -26.45 13.14
N TYR A 499 -21.84 -27.76 13.28
CA TYR A 499 -22.63 -28.77 12.63
C TYR A 499 -23.24 -29.73 13.64
N VAL A 500 -24.48 -30.15 13.38
CA VAL A 500 -25.10 -31.31 14.02
C VAL A 500 -25.11 -32.44 13.02
N VAL A 501 -24.42 -33.52 13.35
CA VAL A 501 -24.25 -34.68 12.49
C VAL A 501 -24.93 -35.88 13.14
N ASN A 502 -25.62 -36.67 12.33
CA ASN A 502 -26.15 -37.97 12.74
C ASN A 502 -25.75 -39.02 11.69
N ALA A 503 -24.83 -39.92 12.04
CA ALA A 503 -24.24 -40.91 11.17
C ALA A 503 -24.41 -42.31 11.73
N PRO A 504 -24.93 -43.28 10.95
CA PRO A 504 -25.14 -44.66 11.44
C PRO A 504 -23.82 -45.42 11.62
N LYS A 505 -22.74 -44.99 10.96
CA LYS A 505 -21.36 -45.52 11.05
C LYS A 505 -20.36 -44.38 10.97
N PRO A 506 -19.08 -44.62 11.35
CA PRO A 506 -18.04 -43.61 11.20
C PRO A 506 -17.95 -43.14 9.73
N THR A 507 -17.85 -41.83 9.53
CA THR A 507 -17.82 -41.18 8.22
C THR A 507 -16.94 -39.91 8.23
N VAL A 508 -16.94 -39.16 7.13
CA VAL A 508 -16.23 -37.89 7.00
C VAL A 508 -17.23 -36.77 6.68
N LEU A 509 -17.23 -35.74 7.51
CA LEU A 509 -17.85 -34.46 7.18
C LEU A 509 -16.90 -33.67 6.27
N VAL A 510 -17.38 -33.27 5.11
CA VAL A 510 -16.67 -32.37 4.18
C VAL A 510 -17.39 -31.03 4.16
N VAL A 511 -16.64 -29.96 4.27
CA VAL A 511 -17.10 -28.56 4.15
C VAL A 511 -16.63 -28.02 2.82
N ASN A 512 -17.49 -27.37 2.07
CA ASN A 512 -17.24 -26.80 0.76
C ASN A 512 -16.42 -25.50 0.85
N GLN A 513 -15.27 -25.59 1.52
CA GLN A 513 -14.24 -24.54 1.63
C GLN A 513 -12.86 -25.17 1.54
N ASN A 514 -11.89 -24.40 1.09
CA ASN A 514 -10.49 -24.85 1.04
C ASN A 514 -9.98 -25.23 2.44
N TYR A 515 -9.14 -26.25 2.48
CA TYR A 515 -8.45 -26.64 3.70
C TYR A 515 -7.30 -25.68 4.01
N ASP A 516 -7.23 -25.25 5.28
CA ASP A 516 -6.06 -24.61 5.87
C ASP A 516 -5.76 -25.26 7.23
N PRO A 517 -4.49 -25.55 7.55
CA PRO A 517 -4.13 -26.21 8.81
C PRO A 517 -4.45 -25.39 10.08
N SER A 518 -4.86 -24.13 9.96
CA SER A 518 -5.30 -23.31 11.08
C SER A 518 -6.74 -23.58 11.51
N TRP A 519 -7.52 -24.33 10.71
CA TRP A 519 -8.82 -24.84 11.15
C TRP A 519 -8.64 -25.91 12.23
N ARG A 520 -9.37 -25.79 13.34
CA ARG A 520 -9.30 -26.71 14.48
C ARG A 520 -10.69 -27.17 14.90
N VAL A 521 -10.83 -28.43 15.26
CA VAL A 521 -12.00 -28.93 15.99
C VAL A 521 -11.88 -28.52 17.45
N ARG A 522 -12.91 -27.91 18.02
CA ARG A 522 -12.92 -27.46 19.41
C ARG A 522 -13.45 -28.51 20.38
N SER A 523 -14.28 -29.44 19.91
CA SER A 523 -14.92 -30.45 20.74
C SER A 523 -14.46 -31.85 20.33
N GLY A 524 -13.87 -32.62 21.27
CA GLY A 524 -13.39 -34.00 21.07
C GLY A 524 -11.98 -34.09 20.45
N ASP A 525 -11.49 -35.33 20.26
CA ASP A 525 -10.14 -35.66 19.76
C ASP A 525 -10.05 -35.65 18.22
N ALA A 526 -11.11 -35.22 17.53
CA ALA A 526 -11.13 -35.16 16.08
C ALA A 526 -10.20 -34.05 15.55
N GLN A 527 -9.50 -34.34 14.45
CA GLN A 527 -8.64 -33.38 13.77
C GLN A 527 -9.20 -33.03 12.39
N THR A 528 -8.97 -31.78 11.97
CA THR A 528 -9.22 -31.38 10.59
C THR A 528 -8.13 -31.92 9.67
N PHE A 529 -8.49 -32.24 8.43
CA PHE A 529 -7.55 -32.67 7.40
C PHE A 529 -8.04 -32.23 6.03
N SER A 530 -7.13 -32.30 5.04
CA SER A 530 -7.46 -32.02 3.65
C SER A 530 -8.09 -33.26 2.99
N ARG A 531 -9.29 -33.11 2.45
CA ARG A 531 -9.90 -34.09 1.55
C ARG A 531 -10.03 -33.48 0.16
N ASP A 532 -9.14 -33.89 -0.74
CA ASP A 532 -9.09 -33.34 -2.09
C ASP A 532 -9.01 -31.80 -2.13
N GLY A 533 -8.27 -31.22 -1.15
CA GLY A 533 -8.14 -29.78 -0.96
C GLY A 533 -9.24 -29.11 -0.14
N LEU A 534 -10.35 -29.80 0.15
CA LEU A 534 -11.44 -29.27 0.99
C LEU A 534 -11.23 -29.56 2.48
N LEU A 535 -11.80 -28.72 3.32
CA LEU A 535 -11.83 -28.88 4.77
C LEU A 535 -12.66 -30.08 5.17
N ALA A 536 -12.07 -31.05 5.86
CA ALA A 536 -12.74 -32.26 6.28
C ALA A 536 -12.46 -32.63 7.75
N VAL A 537 -13.40 -33.40 8.35
CA VAL A 537 -13.32 -33.91 9.73
C VAL A 537 -13.86 -35.33 9.79
N LYS A 538 -13.14 -36.23 10.49
CA LYS A 538 -13.63 -37.58 10.80
C LYS A 538 -14.74 -37.51 11.89
N VAL A 539 -15.86 -38.17 11.63
CA VAL A 539 -17.03 -38.20 12.51
C VAL A 539 -17.30 -39.63 12.96
N GLN A 540 -17.50 -39.84 14.24
CA GLN A 540 -17.86 -41.13 14.80
C GLN A 540 -19.36 -41.47 14.55
N ALA A 541 -19.73 -42.75 14.69
CA ALA A 541 -21.12 -43.15 14.62
C ALA A 541 -21.96 -42.51 15.76
N GLY A 542 -23.22 -42.24 15.46
CA GLY A 542 -24.16 -41.61 16.39
C GLY A 542 -24.43 -40.13 16.11
N GLN A 543 -25.05 -39.47 17.06
CA GLN A 543 -25.31 -38.04 17.00
C GLN A 543 -24.13 -37.27 17.63
N SER A 544 -23.59 -36.30 16.92
CA SER A 544 -22.49 -35.48 17.38
C SER A 544 -22.67 -34.01 17.00
N ARG A 545 -22.09 -33.11 17.80
CA ARG A 545 -21.98 -31.70 17.49
C ARG A 545 -20.51 -31.38 17.25
N ILE A 546 -20.21 -30.83 16.09
CA ILE A 546 -18.85 -30.50 15.65
C ILE A 546 -18.74 -28.99 15.55
N GLU A 547 -17.81 -28.41 16.31
CA GLU A 547 -17.45 -26.99 16.22
C GLU A 547 -16.06 -26.86 15.60
N LEU A 548 -15.99 -26.15 14.47
CA LEU A 548 -14.74 -25.78 13.79
C LEU A 548 -14.44 -24.32 14.04
N ARG A 549 -13.19 -23.99 14.36
CA ARG A 549 -12.71 -22.62 14.49
C ARG A 549 -11.41 -22.43 13.72
N TYR A 550 -11.33 -21.29 13.05
CA TYR A 550 -10.10 -20.83 12.43
C TYR A 550 -9.27 -20.06 13.45
N ILE A 551 -8.05 -20.53 13.72
CA ILE A 551 -7.12 -19.95 14.70
C ILE A 551 -5.73 -19.89 14.08
N SER A 552 -5.35 -18.74 13.58
CA SER A 552 -4.01 -18.50 13.04
C SER A 552 -3.02 -18.21 14.19
N PHE A 553 -2.22 -19.21 14.55
CA PHE A 553 -1.20 -19.04 15.59
C PHE A 553 -0.14 -18.00 15.17
N ALA A 554 0.25 -17.99 13.89
CA ALA A 554 1.19 -17.00 13.35
C ALA A 554 0.67 -15.56 13.51
N ALA A 555 -0.64 -15.35 13.24
CA ALA A 555 -1.26 -14.04 13.43
C ALA A 555 -1.26 -13.61 14.91
N ILE A 556 -1.61 -14.52 15.81
CA ILE A 556 -1.60 -14.23 17.27
C ILE A 556 -0.20 -13.86 17.74
N CYS A 557 0.82 -14.65 17.39
CA CYS A 557 2.21 -14.34 17.71
C CYS A 557 2.66 -13.00 17.13
N GLY A 558 2.30 -12.74 15.87
CA GLY A 558 2.61 -11.47 15.20
C GLY A 558 1.95 -10.28 15.90
N ILE A 559 0.69 -10.38 16.30
CA ILE A 559 -0.01 -9.33 17.06
C ILE A 559 0.70 -9.06 18.40
N ILE A 560 1.07 -10.11 19.13
CA ILE A 560 1.81 -9.98 20.38
C ILE A 560 3.14 -9.23 20.15
N VAL A 561 3.91 -9.61 19.13
CA VAL A 561 5.16 -8.93 18.78
C VAL A 561 4.93 -7.46 18.44
N SER A 562 3.87 -7.14 17.67
CA SER A 562 3.55 -5.75 17.32
C SER A 562 3.21 -4.91 18.56
N ILE A 563 2.45 -5.46 19.50
CA ILE A 563 2.11 -4.79 20.77
C ILE A 563 3.36 -4.57 21.62
N LEU A 564 4.20 -5.60 21.77
CA LEU A 564 5.45 -5.50 22.54
C LEU A 564 6.40 -4.46 21.92
N THR A 565 6.50 -4.41 20.59
CA THR A 565 7.31 -3.40 19.89
C THR A 565 6.79 -1.99 20.14
N ALA A 566 5.47 -1.78 20.13
CA ALA A 566 4.88 -0.48 20.45
C ALA A 566 5.21 -0.07 21.91
N PHE A 567 5.17 -1.00 22.84
CA PHE A 567 5.54 -0.75 24.22
C PHE A 567 7.03 -0.39 24.39
N VAL A 568 7.92 -1.14 23.71
CA VAL A 568 9.37 -0.84 23.68
C VAL A 568 9.63 0.55 23.09
N ALA A 569 8.96 0.88 21.97
CA ALA A 569 9.07 2.20 21.35
C ALA A 569 8.69 3.32 22.33
N LEU A 570 7.58 3.17 23.05
CA LEU A 570 7.14 4.16 24.04
C LEU A 570 8.15 4.34 25.18
N ILE A 571 8.76 3.26 25.67
CA ILE A 571 9.81 3.32 26.70
C ILE A 571 11.03 4.10 26.18
N LEU A 572 11.53 3.72 24.99
CA LEU A 572 12.73 4.34 24.42
C LEU A 572 12.52 5.82 24.11
N ILE A 573 11.34 6.21 23.58
CA ILE A 573 10.96 7.59 23.31
C ILE A 573 10.90 8.40 24.63
N ARG A 574 10.33 7.83 25.70
CA ARG A 574 10.29 8.48 27.01
C ARG A 574 11.68 8.67 27.61
N GLN A 575 12.56 7.67 27.47
CA GLN A 575 13.96 7.77 27.94
C GLN A 575 14.72 8.84 27.14
N GLU A 576 14.56 8.89 25.82
CA GLU A 576 15.16 9.91 24.95
C GLU A 576 14.72 11.32 25.34
N SER A 577 13.42 11.51 25.63
CA SER A 577 12.86 12.81 26.03
C SER A 577 13.32 13.30 27.42
N ARG A 578 13.79 12.39 28.30
CA ARG A 578 14.28 12.73 29.65
C ARG A 578 15.76 13.02 29.70
N ARG A 579 16.54 12.66 28.66
CA ARG A 579 17.98 12.97 28.61
C ARG A 579 18.13 14.48 28.30
N PRO A 580 18.71 15.29 29.22
CA PRO A 580 19.06 16.65 28.87
C PRO A 580 20.02 16.62 27.69
N LEU A 581 19.82 17.50 26.70
CA LEU A 581 20.79 17.73 25.65
C LEU A 581 22.09 18.14 26.34
N LEU A 582 23.00 17.21 26.55
CA LEU A 582 24.36 17.53 26.98
C LEU A 582 24.89 18.48 25.90
N ASN A 583 25.08 19.75 26.27
CA ASN A 583 25.66 20.78 25.44
C ASN A 583 26.97 20.21 24.89
N THR A 584 26.96 19.83 23.62
CA THR A 584 28.19 19.64 22.86
C THR A 584 28.69 21.03 22.55
N THR A 585 29.50 21.56 23.46
CA THR A 585 30.40 22.70 23.19
C THR A 585 31.37 22.36 22.07
#